data_1f3377ef7210bd905544ef3bbcfcf3ff
#
_entry.id   1f3377ef7210bd905544ef3bbcfcf3ff
#
_cell.length_a   1.000
_cell.length_b   1.000
_cell.length_c   1.000
_cell.angle_alpha   90.00
_cell.angle_beta   90.00
_cell.angle_gamma   90.00
#
_symmetry.space_group_name_H-M   'P 1'
#
loop_
_entity.id
_entity.type
_entity.pdbx_description
1 polymer ?
#
loop_
_entity_poly.entity_id
_entity_poly.type
_entity_poly.pdbx_seq_one_letter_code
_entity_poly.pdbx_strand_id
1 'polypeptide(L)'
;MAKEISGLIKLQIRGGAANPAPPVGPALGAKGVNIMEFCKQFNARTQDKPGSIVPVVITVFSDKSFEFIIKTAPAAAQILTAAKKKSGSGEPNRVKVATITWDQVRTIAEDKMTDLNAFKVESAMKMVAGTARSMGIKVKGAFPSSN
;
A
#
# COMPACT_ATOMS: atom_id res chain seq x y z
N MET A 1 0.32 -9.61 30.29
CA MET A 1 1.66 -9.05 30.11
C MET A 1 1.91 -8.72 28.66
N ALA A 2 2.55 -7.60 28.42
CA ALA A 2 2.92 -7.21 27.06
C ALA A 2 4.01 -8.17 26.55
N LYS A 3 3.83 -8.70 25.34
CA LYS A 3 4.83 -9.53 24.70
C LYS A 3 5.95 -8.67 24.11
N GLU A 4 7.18 -9.13 24.20
CA GLU A 4 8.28 -8.44 23.57
C GLU A 4 8.22 -8.59 22.05
N ILE A 5 8.42 -7.49 21.34
CA ILE A 5 8.45 -7.48 19.88
C ILE A 5 9.81 -7.96 19.41
N SER A 6 9.85 -9.09 18.72
CA SER A 6 11.06 -9.62 18.10
C SER A 6 11.42 -8.89 16.81
N GLY A 7 10.43 -8.44 16.06
CA GLY A 7 10.66 -7.72 14.83
C GLY A 7 9.38 -7.33 14.13
N LEU A 8 9.54 -6.50 13.10
CA LEU A 8 8.45 -6.08 12.21
C LEU A 8 8.77 -6.55 10.80
N ILE A 9 7.73 -6.99 10.09
CA ILE A 9 7.81 -7.38 8.68
C ILE A 9 6.79 -6.58 7.92
N LYS A 10 7.21 -5.93 6.84
CA LYS A 10 6.31 -5.16 5.97
C LYS A 10 6.29 -5.81 4.60
N LEU A 11 5.12 -6.19 4.14
CA LEU A 11 4.94 -6.86 2.86
C LEU A 11 3.79 -6.23 2.09
N GLN A 12 3.83 -6.42 0.77
CA GLN A 12 2.73 -6.08 -0.12
C GLN A 12 2.29 -7.38 -0.80
N ILE A 13 1.07 -7.81 -0.52
CA ILE A 13 0.55 -9.11 -0.96
C ILE A 13 -0.79 -8.86 -1.64
N ARG A 14 -1.08 -9.60 -2.69
CA ARG A 14 -2.38 -9.53 -3.34
C ARG A 14 -3.47 -10.11 -2.43
N GLY A 15 -4.58 -9.39 -2.32
CA GLY A 15 -5.70 -9.81 -1.48
C GLY A 15 -6.24 -11.18 -1.90
N GLY A 16 -6.43 -12.04 -0.91
CA GLY A 16 -6.92 -13.40 -1.12
C GLY A 16 -5.95 -14.37 -1.77
N ALA A 17 -4.70 -13.95 -2.02
CA ALA A 17 -3.73 -14.74 -2.77
C ALA A 17 -2.41 -14.95 -2.02
N ALA A 18 -2.39 -14.80 -0.70
CA ALA A 18 -1.19 -15.07 0.08
C ALA A 18 -0.87 -16.57 0.06
N ASN A 19 0.40 -16.89 -0.20
CA ASN A 19 0.88 -18.26 -0.23
C ASN A 19 2.33 -18.32 0.27
N PRO A 20 2.87 -19.51 0.56
CA PRO A 20 4.25 -19.65 1.07
C PRO A 20 5.35 -19.29 0.07
N ALA A 21 5.00 -19.05 -1.19
CA ALA A 21 5.98 -18.67 -2.21
C ALA A 21 6.56 -17.26 -1.92
N PRO A 22 7.76 -16.93 -2.44
CA PRO A 22 8.30 -15.59 -2.28
C PRO A 22 7.31 -14.50 -2.73
N PRO A 23 7.25 -13.34 -2.03
CA PRO A 23 8.13 -12.90 -0.96
C PRO A 23 7.70 -13.29 0.46
N VAL A 24 6.55 -13.97 0.63
CA VAL A 24 5.95 -14.24 1.94
C VAL A 24 6.76 -15.26 2.73
N GLY A 25 7.09 -16.39 2.11
CA GLY A 25 7.79 -17.48 2.78
C GLY A 25 9.12 -17.08 3.40
N PRO A 26 10.07 -16.55 2.61
CA PRO A 26 11.37 -16.14 3.15
C PRO A 26 11.27 -15.07 4.23
N ALA A 27 10.38 -14.08 4.07
CA ALA A 27 10.23 -12.99 5.03
C ALA A 27 9.72 -13.49 6.39
N LEU A 28 8.73 -14.37 6.40
CA LEU A 28 8.17 -14.93 7.62
C LEU A 28 9.06 -16.02 8.20
N GLY A 29 9.64 -16.85 7.35
CA GLY A 29 10.53 -17.92 7.76
C GLY A 29 11.76 -17.42 8.51
N ALA A 30 12.32 -16.30 8.10
CA ALA A 30 13.46 -15.67 8.76
C ALA A 30 13.16 -15.28 10.21
N LYS A 31 11.90 -15.02 10.53
CA LYS A 31 11.45 -14.68 11.89
C LYS A 31 10.84 -15.85 12.65
N GLY A 32 10.77 -17.02 12.02
CA GLY A 32 10.21 -18.22 12.67
C GLY A 32 8.70 -18.22 12.82
N VAL A 33 7.99 -17.42 12.01
CA VAL A 33 6.53 -17.32 12.05
C VAL A 33 5.90 -18.47 11.26
N ASN A 34 4.73 -18.95 11.70
CA ASN A 34 3.97 -19.96 10.96
C ASN A 34 3.37 -19.37 9.70
N ILE A 35 3.97 -19.68 8.57
CA ILE A 35 3.62 -19.11 7.24
C ILE A 35 2.21 -19.51 6.84
N MET A 36 1.84 -20.78 7.04
CA MET A 36 0.53 -21.30 6.63
C MET A 36 -0.61 -20.62 7.40
N GLU A 37 -0.43 -20.45 8.69
CA GLU A 37 -1.42 -19.77 9.52
C GLU A 37 -1.61 -18.31 9.11
N PHE A 38 -0.50 -17.61 8.85
CA PHE A 38 -0.55 -16.24 8.35
C PHE A 38 -1.31 -16.16 7.03
N CYS A 39 -0.98 -17.00 6.08
CA CYS A 39 -1.64 -17.01 4.77
C CYS A 39 -3.13 -17.25 4.91
N LYS A 40 -3.54 -18.18 5.75
CA LYS A 40 -4.94 -18.50 6.02
C LYS A 40 -5.69 -17.29 6.58
N GLN A 41 -5.14 -16.67 7.63
CA GLN A 41 -5.75 -15.49 8.25
C GLN A 41 -5.80 -14.28 7.31
N PHE A 42 -4.71 -14.03 6.59
CA PHE A 42 -4.65 -12.94 5.63
C PHE A 42 -5.69 -13.11 4.51
N ASN A 43 -5.76 -14.29 3.93
CA ASN A 43 -6.71 -14.58 2.87
C ASN A 43 -8.16 -14.42 3.37
N ALA A 44 -8.45 -14.86 4.60
CA ALA A 44 -9.77 -14.69 5.20
C ALA A 44 -10.15 -13.21 5.35
N ARG A 45 -9.20 -12.37 5.74
CA ARG A 45 -9.44 -10.93 5.95
C ARG A 45 -9.48 -10.12 4.65
N THR A 46 -8.93 -10.64 3.57
CA THR A 46 -8.82 -9.91 2.29
C THR A 46 -9.68 -10.50 1.18
N GLN A 47 -10.65 -11.35 1.52
CA GLN A 47 -11.56 -11.95 0.54
C GLN A 47 -12.37 -10.92 -0.24
N ASP A 48 -12.66 -9.79 0.35
CA ASP A 48 -13.40 -8.69 -0.26
C ASP A 48 -12.55 -7.84 -1.21
N LYS A 49 -11.24 -8.08 -1.25
CA LYS A 49 -10.30 -7.30 -2.07
C LYS A 49 -9.44 -8.20 -2.98
N PRO A 50 -10.06 -9.10 -3.76
CA PRO A 50 -9.27 -10.01 -4.60
C PRO A 50 -8.52 -9.24 -5.69
N GLY A 51 -7.25 -9.61 -5.91
CA GLY A 51 -6.43 -9.02 -6.95
C GLY A 51 -5.84 -7.65 -6.63
N SER A 52 -6.27 -6.99 -5.56
CA SER A 52 -5.70 -5.72 -5.13
C SER A 52 -4.42 -5.96 -4.34
N ILE A 53 -3.43 -5.10 -4.52
CA ILE A 53 -2.22 -5.13 -3.68
C ILE A 53 -2.58 -4.56 -2.32
N VAL A 54 -2.36 -5.35 -1.27
CA VAL A 54 -2.67 -4.97 0.10
C VAL A 54 -1.37 -4.91 0.90
N PRO A 55 -0.98 -3.73 1.41
CA PRO A 55 0.16 -3.65 2.32
C PRO A 55 -0.21 -4.24 3.68
N VAL A 56 0.69 -5.02 4.24
CA VAL A 56 0.50 -5.61 5.56
C VAL A 56 1.73 -5.36 6.41
N VAL A 57 1.51 -4.99 7.66
CA VAL A 57 2.57 -4.84 8.66
C VAL A 57 2.38 -5.95 9.69
N ILE A 58 3.36 -6.83 9.79
CA ILE A 58 3.32 -7.99 10.67
C ILE A 58 4.24 -7.72 11.85
N THR A 59 3.70 -7.78 13.06
CA THR A 59 4.48 -7.69 14.29
C THR A 59 4.75 -9.10 14.81
N VAL A 60 6.01 -9.47 14.94
CA VAL A 60 6.43 -10.78 15.44
C VAL A 60 6.89 -10.62 16.88
N PHE A 61 6.38 -11.47 17.75
CA PHE A 61 6.71 -11.47 19.17
C PHE A 61 7.78 -12.52 19.51
N SER A 62 8.40 -12.39 20.67
CA SER A 62 9.46 -13.29 21.12
C SER A 62 9.04 -14.76 21.27
N ASP A 63 7.75 -15.02 21.51
CA ASP A 63 7.18 -16.35 21.59
C ASP A 63 6.82 -16.95 20.21
N LYS A 64 7.23 -16.30 19.11
CA LYS A 64 6.92 -16.65 17.72
C LYS A 64 5.45 -16.46 17.32
N SER A 65 4.65 -15.87 18.18
CA SER A 65 3.31 -15.42 17.78
C SER A 65 3.41 -14.16 16.92
N PHE A 66 2.36 -13.84 16.19
CA PHE A 66 2.34 -12.67 15.33
C PHE A 66 0.98 -11.98 15.35
N GLU A 67 1.02 -10.70 15.08
CA GLU A 67 -0.18 -9.90 14.78
C GLU A 67 0.08 -9.15 13.48
N PHE A 68 -0.96 -8.87 12.73
CA PHE A 68 -0.79 -8.11 11.51
C PHE A 68 -1.91 -7.09 11.32
N ILE A 69 -1.54 -5.98 10.68
CA ILE A 69 -2.45 -4.89 10.34
C ILE A 69 -2.48 -4.76 8.83
N ILE A 70 -3.67 -4.73 8.26
CA ILE A 70 -3.88 -4.53 6.83
C ILE A 70 -4.14 -3.05 6.60
N LYS A 71 -3.37 -2.46 5.70
CA LYS A 71 -3.53 -1.05 5.30
C LYS A 71 -4.26 -0.96 3.96
N THR A 72 -4.65 0.25 3.57
CA THR A 72 -5.26 0.50 2.27
C THR A 72 -4.24 0.25 1.15
N ALA A 73 -4.73 0.05 -0.08
CA ALA A 73 -3.85 -0.18 -1.23
C ALA A 73 -2.77 0.90 -1.35
N PRO A 74 -1.54 0.55 -1.77
CA PRO A 74 -0.48 1.54 -1.91
C PRO A 74 -0.88 2.67 -2.84
N ALA A 75 -0.48 3.91 -2.52
CA ALA A 75 -0.78 5.06 -3.36
C ALA A 75 -0.29 4.86 -4.78
N ALA A 76 0.90 4.29 -4.95
CA ALA A 76 1.46 4.00 -6.27
C ALA A 76 0.56 3.07 -7.08
N ALA A 77 0.04 2.00 -6.48
CA ALA A 77 -0.86 1.08 -7.16
C ALA A 77 -2.16 1.74 -7.58
N GLN A 78 -2.73 2.57 -6.71
CA GLN A 78 -3.96 3.32 -7.02
C GLN A 78 -3.73 4.34 -8.13
N ILE A 79 -2.59 5.02 -8.13
CA ILE A 79 -2.23 5.99 -9.18
C ILE A 79 -2.08 5.28 -10.53
N LEU A 80 -1.41 4.15 -10.57
CA LEU A 80 -1.26 3.36 -11.81
C LEU A 80 -2.61 2.90 -12.34
N THR A 81 -3.50 2.47 -11.48
CA THR A 81 -4.87 2.08 -11.85
C THR A 81 -5.63 3.28 -12.45
N ALA A 82 -5.55 4.44 -11.80
CA ALA A 82 -6.20 5.66 -12.30
C ALA A 82 -5.62 6.09 -13.64
N ALA A 83 -4.32 5.95 -13.83
CA ALA A 83 -3.62 6.30 -15.07
C ALA A 83 -3.75 5.23 -16.16
N LYS A 84 -4.30 4.05 -15.82
CA LYS A 84 -4.41 2.89 -16.72
C LYS A 84 -3.05 2.41 -17.24
N LYS A 85 -2.04 2.43 -16.38
CA LYS A 85 -0.67 1.99 -16.70
C LYS A 85 -0.28 0.80 -15.83
N LYS A 86 0.63 -0.02 -16.34
CA LYS A 86 1.15 -1.18 -15.59
C LYS A 86 2.32 -0.80 -14.69
N SER A 87 3.10 0.20 -15.08
CA SER A 87 4.25 0.64 -14.31
C SER A 87 4.50 2.14 -14.52
N GLY A 88 5.20 2.75 -13.58
CA GLY A 88 5.63 4.13 -13.69
C GLY A 88 6.84 4.30 -14.60
N SER A 89 7.36 5.51 -14.66
CA SER A 89 8.54 5.85 -15.47
C SER A 89 9.82 5.36 -14.82
N GLY A 90 10.77 4.88 -15.63
CA GLY A 90 12.13 4.60 -15.19
C GLY A 90 12.95 5.87 -14.95
N GLU A 91 12.57 6.97 -15.59
CA GLU A 91 13.22 8.28 -15.44
C GLU A 91 12.14 9.36 -15.18
N PRO A 92 11.53 9.36 -13.98
CA PRO A 92 10.34 10.19 -13.73
C PRO A 92 10.57 11.70 -13.84
N ASN A 93 11.78 12.16 -13.64
CA ASN A 93 12.13 13.57 -13.77
C ASN A 93 12.27 14.02 -15.22
N ARG A 94 12.45 13.10 -16.15
CA ARG A 94 12.64 13.38 -17.60
C ARG A 94 11.49 12.89 -18.45
N VAL A 95 11.04 11.66 -18.20
CA VAL A 95 10.03 10.98 -19.01
C VAL A 95 8.74 10.87 -18.22
N LYS A 96 7.68 11.55 -18.68
CA LYS A 96 6.35 11.43 -18.10
C LYS A 96 5.55 10.43 -18.93
N VAL A 97 4.96 9.45 -18.25
CA VAL A 97 4.30 8.32 -18.94
C VAL A 97 2.78 8.41 -18.94
N ALA A 98 2.21 9.26 -18.08
CA ALA A 98 0.76 9.40 -17.97
C ALA A 98 0.39 10.72 -17.32
N THR A 99 -0.91 11.02 -17.34
CA THR A 99 -1.49 12.19 -16.68
C THR A 99 -2.78 11.75 -15.98
N ILE A 100 -2.98 12.20 -14.76
CA ILE A 100 -4.21 12.00 -14.00
C ILE A 100 -4.81 13.38 -13.64
N THR A 101 -6.07 13.38 -13.23
CA THR A 101 -6.76 14.61 -12.83
C THR A 101 -6.75 14.79 -11.32
N TRP A 102 -7.00 16.00 -10.86
CA TRP A 102 -7.13 16.27 -9.41
C TRP A 102 -8.32 15.53 -8.79
N ASP A 103 -9.37 15.26 -9.56
CA ASP A 103 -10.52 14.47 -9.09
C ASP A 103 -10.09 13.04 -8.77
N GLN A 104 -9.26 12.44 -9.63
CA GLN A 104 -8.68 11.11 -9.37
C GLN A 104 -7.76 11.11 -8.16
N VAL A 105 -6.92 12.15 -8.01
CA VAL A 105 -6.06 12.34 -6.85
C VAL A 105 -6.89 12.45 -5.57
N ARG A 106 -7.98 13.20 -5.62
CA ARG A 106 -8.89 13.35 -4.48
C ARG A 106 -9.50 12.03 -4.06
N THR A 107 -9.97 11.23 -5.00
CA THR A 107 -10.54 9.90 -4.74
C THR A 107 -9.51 9.01 -4.04
N ILE A 108 -8.27 8.99 -4.52
CA ILE A 108 -7.18 8.21 -3.90
C ILE A 108 -6.88 8.73 -2.50
N ALA A 109 -6.83 10.04 -2.34
CA ALA A 109 -6.54 10.66 -1.04
C ALA A 109 -7.63 10.35 -0.01
N GLU A 110 -8.89 10.42 -0.39
CA GLU A 110 -10.02 10.09 0.49
C GLU A 110 -9.97 8.63 0.93
N ASP A 111 -9.65 7.74 0.02
CA ASP A 111 -9.52 6.30 0.32
C ASP A 111 -8.39 6.02 1.30
N LYS A 112 -7.30 6.77 1.23
CA LYS A 112 -6.13 6.58 2.08
C LYS A 112 -6.11 7.45 3.34
N MET A 113 -7.11 8.26 3.60
CA MET A 113 -7.11 9.16 4.78
C MET A 113 -6.87 8.44 6.10
N THR A 114 -7.29 7.18 6.20
CA THR A 114 -7.08 6.37 7.41
C THR A 114 -5.60 6.05 7.66
N ASP A 115 -4.79 6.01 6.62
CA ASP A 115 -3.37 5.64 6.70
C ASP A 115 -2.43 6.84 6.61
N LEU A 116 -2.94 7.98 6.13
CA LEU A 116 -2.12 9.16 5.90
C LEU A 116 -2.02 10.04 7.14
N ASN A 117 -0.86 10.68 7.29
CA ASN A 117 -0.63 11.67 8.34
C ASN A 117 -1.09 13.06 7.85
N ALA A 118 -2.38 13.16 7.52
CA ALA A 118 -3.00 14.38 7.03
C ALA A 118 -4.34 14.57 7.73
N PHE A 119 -4.63 15.82 8.12
CA PHE A 119 -5.91 16.15 8.78
C PHE A 119 -6.98 16.54 7.77
N LYS A 120 -6.58 17.02 6.60
CA LYS A 120 -7.49 17.49 5.54
C LYS A 120 -7.26 16.72 4.26
N VAL A 121 -8.31 16.57 3.46
CA VAL A 121 -8.22 15.91 2.15
C VAL A 121 -7.25 16.65 1.23
N GLU A 122 -7.24 17.98 1.26
CA GLU A 122 -6.32 18.79 0.46
C GLU A 122 -4.85 18.45 0.74
N SER A 123 -4.49 18.28 2.01
CA SER A 123 -3.13 17.87 2.40
C SER A 123 -2.81 16.47 1.90
N ALA A 124 -3.77 15.55 2.01
CA ALA A 124 -3.64 14.20 1.49
C ALA A 124 -3.47 14.19 -0.04
N MET A 125 -4.21 15.06 -0.74
CA MET A 125 -4.10 15.22 -2.20
C MET A 125 -2.68 15.65 -2.60
N LYS A 126 -2.07 16.56 -1.85
CA LYS A 126 -0.68 16.98 -2.10
C LYS A 126 0.30 15.82 -1.93
N MET A 127 0.09 14.97 -0.91
CA MET A 127 0.92 13.79 -0.69
C MET A 127 0.80 12.81 -1.85
N VAL A 128 -0.42 12.55 -2.32
CA VAL A 128 -0.68 11.65 -3.46
C VAL A 128 -0.08 12.23 -4.75
N ALA A 129 -0.24 13.54 -4.98
CA ALA A 129 0.34 14.22 -6.14
C ALA A 129 1.87 14.13 -6.14
N GLY A 130 2.50 14.25 -4.99
CA GLY A 130 3.96 14.07 -4.85
C GLY A 130 4.40 12.65 -5.21
N THR A 131 3.65 11.65 -4.80
CA THR A 131 3.90 10.26 -5.17
C THR A 131 3.76 10.07 -6.69
N ALA A 132 2.71 10.63 -7.29
CA ALA A 132 2.51 10.56 -8.74
C ALA A 132 3.67 11.22 -9.49
N ARG A 133 4.14 12.36 -9.03
CA ARG A 133 5.31 13.04 -9.60
C ARG A 133 6.55 12.14 -9.57
N SER A 134 6.78 11.45 -8.47
CA SER A 134 7.90 10.53 -8.32
C SER A 134 7.81 9.34 -9.26
N MET A 135 6.62 9.04 -9.77
CA MET A 135 6.38 7.94 -10.71
C MET A 135 6.42 8.38 -12.17
N GLY A 136 6.61 9.66 -12.44
CA GLY A 136 6.54 10.20 -13.80
C GLY A 136 5.12 10.39 -14.31
N ILE A 137 4.17 10.59 -13.42
CA ILE A 137 2.76 10.83 -13.74
C ILE A 137 2.42 12.26 -13.35
N LYS A 138 1.91 13.04 -14.32
CA LYS A 138 1.51 14.42 -14.08
C LYS A 138 0.08 14.49 -13.56
N VAL A 139 -0.20 15.48 -12.73
CA VAL A 139 -1.56 15.81 -12.32
C VAL A 139 -2.02 17.03 -13.14
N LYS A 140 -3.07 16.84 -13.91
CA LYS A 140 -3.57 17.88 -14.82
C LYS A 140 -4.37 18.94 -14.06
N GLY A 141 -4.05 20.21 -14.35
CA GLY A 141 -4.76 21.35 -13.80
C GLY A 141 -4.12 21.93 -12.55
N ALA A 142 -4.70 23.03 -12.05
CA ALA A 142 -4.26 23.69 -10.84
C ALA A 142 -4.81 22.97 -9.60
N PHE A 143 -4.06 23.02 -8.50
CA PHE A 143 -4.51 22.47 -7.22
C PHE A 143 -5.80 23.18 -6.78
N PRO A 144 -6.89 22.42 -6.49
CA PRO A 144 -8.12 23.02 -6.00
C PRO A 144 -7.91 23.51 -4.56
N SER A 145 -7.84 24.82 -4.40
CA SER A 145 -7.76 25.41 -3.05
C SER A 145 -9.16 25.42 -2.44
N SER A 146 -9.27 24.91 -1.23
CA SER A 146 -10.48 25.11 -0.44
C SER A 146 -10.48 26.54 0.10
N ASN A 147 -11.50 27.28 -0.24
CA ASN A 147 -11.73 28.59 0.35
C ASN A 147 -12.32 28.43 1.75
#